data_38a5ef44e0e44e001958e34d401dcf2a
#
_entry.id   38a5ef44e0e44e001958e34d401dcf2a
#
_cell.length_a   1.000
_cell.length_b   1.000
_cell.length_c   1.000
_cell.angle_alpha   90.00
_cell.angle_beta   90.00
_cell.angle_gamma   90.00
#
_symmetry.space_group_name_H-M   'P 1'
#
loop_
_entity.id
_entity.type
_entity.pdbx_description
1 polymer ?
#
loop_
_entity_poly.entity_id
_entity_poly.type
_entity_poly.pdbx_seq_one_letter_code
_entity_poly.pdbx_strand_id
1 'polypeptide(L)'
;MMKRITSFFWFCSGAHIDTLLKNPTEHNKYVGIGATIFFTALFACLSGGYAMYFVFSGNPAAVVFAILFGLIWGLAIFNMDRYIVASIKKTGSTNHQIMQAMPRILLAIMIGIIISRPLELKIFDKEIRQKLKTSYLNGQRSKIDTLNKAFNNKYSLELAKYSELRDEKDSLEKDINRSRYILNQEVFGDKTNQTSGIMGFGTYAKQKETVVNQKVDRLSQVRADLDRMDKLITTRKEIEGLNSTKLFSEPQLDSLSNVAGFADRNYALGQLSFNPDGSRDLDTYLAISFISFLFILLECLPVFVKLMSDKGPYDIALQNVEAVSIYKSEKDKDHRFVVIDGILDTKNKEITNKKKILLKRKIDKDLEEDE
;
A
#
# COMPACT_ATOMS: atom_id res chain seq x y z
N MET A 1 12.86 41.79 2.86
CA MET A 1 12.34 40.45 2.56
C MET A 1 13.19 39.34 3.22
N MET A 2 14.50 39.35 3.06
CA MET A 2 15.43 38.36 3.66
C MET A 2 15.29 38.16 5.16
N LYS A 3 15.17 39.24 5.96
CA LYS A 3 14.99 39.14 7.44
C LYS A 3 13.72 38.38 7.87
N ARG A 4 12.61 38.47 7.09
CA ARG A 4 11.37 37.76 7.40
C ARG A 4 11.48 36.25 7.14
N ILE A 5 12.18 35.86 6.07
CA ILE A 5 12.41 34.44 5.72
C ILE A 5 13.33 33.80 6.78
N THR A 6 14.38 34.49 7.18
CA THR A 6 15.30 34.02 8.23
C THR A 6 14.57 33.82 9.56
N SER A 7 13.73 34.79 9.97
CA SER A 7 12.93 34.70 11.20
C SER A 7 11.92 33.56 11.14
N PHE A 8 11.32 33.28 9.99
CA PHE A 8 10.44 32.13 9.79
C PHE A 8 11.18 30.79 10.02
N PHE A 9 12.37 30.61 9.46
CA PHE A 9 13.13 29.39 9.70
C PHE A 9 13.66 29.26 11.13
N TRP A 10 13.96 30.35 11.82
CA TRP A 10 14.25 30.29 13.25
C TRP A 10 13.06 29.81 14.06
N PHE A 11 11.86 30.27 13.74
CA PHE A 11 10.63 29.76 14.35
C PHE A 11 10.47 28.26 14.06
N CYS A 12 10.69 27.82 12.80
CA CYS A 12 10.64 26.41 12.42
C CYS A 12 11.64 25.55 13.21
N SER A 13 12.83 26.08 13.51
CA SER A 13 13.87 25.34 14.26
C SER A 13 13.53 25.14 15.76
N GLY A 14 12.50 25.83 16.29
CA GLY A 14 12.18 25.82 17.69
C GLY A 14 13.18 26.55 18.59
N ALA A 15 14.10 27.35 18.02
CA ALA A 15 15.08 28.10 18.80
C ALA A 15 14.46 29.24 19.59
N HIS A 16 15.07 29.56 20.74
CA HIS A 16 14.71 30.72 21.52
C HIS A 16 15.23 31.99 20.83
N ILE A 17 14.32 32.75 20.21
CA ILE A 17 14.64 33.84 19.27
C ILE A 17 15.47 34.94 19.96
N ASP A 18 15.14 35.32 21.19
CA ASP A 18 15.86 36.38 21.90
C ASP A 18 17.31 36.02 22.20
N THR A 19 17.58 34.75 22.52
CA THR A 19 18.95 34.24 22.69
C THR A 19 19.67 34.13 21.36
N LEU A 20 18.98 33.72 20.30
CA LEU A 20 19.57 33.57 18.97
C LEU A 20 19.96 34.91 18.36
N LEU A 21 19.16 35.96 18.56
CA LEU A 21 19.47 37.32 18.10
C LEU A 21 20.77 37.87 18.71
N LYS A 22 21.11 37.47 19.93
CA LYS A 22 22.35 37.85 20.63
C LYS A 22 23.58 37.09 20.13
N ASN A 23 23.40 36.02 19.32
CA ASN A 23 24.48 35.15 18.84
C ASN A 23 24.47 35.04 17.29
N PRO A 24 24.92 36.07 16.57
CA PRO A 24 24.82 36.12 15.09
C PRO A 24 25.53 34.99 14.37
N THR A 25 26.58 34.41 14.95
CA THR A 25 27.37 33.32 14.37
C THR A 25 26.53 32.02 14.20
N GLU A 26 25.46 31.85 14.97
CA GLU A 26 24.59 30.68 14.98
C GLU A 26 23.38 30.83 14.05
N HIS A 27 23.15 32.02 13.48
CA HIS A 27 21.97 32.31 12.64
C HIS A 27 21.80 31.32 11.50
N ASN A 28 22.86 31.06 10.73
CA ASN A 28 22.80 30.18 9.56
C ASN A 28 22.54 28.71 9.94
N LYS A 29 23.09 28.27 11.06
CA LYS A 29 22.87 26.92 11.61
C LYS A 29 21.39 26.70 11.91
N TYR A 30 20.74 27.63 12.62
CA TYR A 30 19.32 27.50 12.97
C TYR A 30 18.38 27.77 11.79
N VAL A 31 18.80 28.53 10.79
CA VAL A 31 18.11 28.60 9.47
C VAL A 31 18.14 27.23 8.78
N GLY A 32 19.30 26.57 8.74
CA GLY A 32 19.43 25.24 8.17
C GLY A 32 18.55 24.19 8.86
N ILE A 33 18.59 24.13 10.21
CA ILE A 33 17.73 23.22 11.00
C ILE A 33 16.25 23.51 10.74
N GLY A 34 15.84 24.79 10.73
CA GLY A 34 14.44 25.16 10.50
C GLY A 34 13.99 24.85 9.07
N ALA A 35 14.87 25.01 8.09
CA ALA A 35 14.58 24.64 6.71
C ALA A 35 14.37 23.11 6.55
N THR A 36 15.22 22.28 7.18
CA THR A 36 15.02 20.82 7.13
C THR A 36 13.68 20.41 7.74
N ILE A 37 13.29 20.96 8.90
CA ILE A 37 11.98 20.68 9.53
C ILE A 37 10.82 21.14 8.65
N PHE A 38 10.94 22.30 8.00
CA PHE A 38 9.90 22.79 7.11
C PHE A 38 9.73 21.88 5.88
N PHE A 39 10.83 21.42 5.29
CA PHE A 39 10.76 20.55 4.12
C PHE A 39 10.24 19.13 4.48
N THR A 40 10.63 18.55 5.60
CA THR A 40 10.04 17.27 6.07
C THR A 40 8.55 17.39 6.25
N ALA A 41 8.06 18.46 6.87
CA ALA A 41 6.63 18.71 7.03
C ALA A 41 5.90 18.91 5.68
N LEU A 42 6.54 19.58 4.72
CA LEU A 42 6.00 19.76 3.38
C LEU A 42 5.85 18.42 2.64
N PHE A 43 6.86 17.56 2.69
CA PHE A 43 6.78 16.21 2.13
C PHE A 43 5.71 15.35 2.82
N ALA A 44 5.60 15.45 4.14
CA ALA A 44 4.54 14.78 4.90
C ALA A 44 3.14 15.27 4.46
N CYS A 45 2.97 16.57 4.25
CA CYS A 45 1.72 17.16 3.75
C CYS A 45 1.35 16.60 2.37
N LEU A 46 2.29 16.58 1.44
CA LEU A 46 2.08 16.06 0.09
C LEU A 46 1.77 14.56 0.09
N SER A 47 2.53 13.79 0.85
CA SER A 47 2.35 12.33 0.94
C SER A 47 1.02 11.96 1.59
N GLY A 48 0.69 12.57 2.73
CA GLY A 48 -0.57 12.34 3.44
C GLY A 48 -1.78 12.78 2.62
N GLY A 49 -1.68 13.94 1.94
CA GLY A 49 -2.71 14.41 1.02
C GLY A 49 -2.94 13.45 -0.14
N TYR A 50 -1.86 12.96 -0.76
CA TYR A 50 -1.95 12.00 -1.84
C TYR A 50 -2.54 10.65 -1.40
N ALA A 51 -2.17 10.15 -0.22
CA ALA A 51 -2.76 8.94 0.34
C ALA A 51 -4.28 9.08 0.51
N MET A 52 -4.74 10.23 1.05
CA MET A 52 -6.17 10.50 1.22
C MET A 52 -6.91 10.70 -0.10
N TYR A 53 -6.27 11.33 -1.10
CA TYR A 53 -6.83 11.38 -2.44
C TYR A 53 -7.15 9.98 -2.99
N PHE A 54 -6.28 9.00 -2.73
CA PHE A 54 -6.53 7.60 -3.10
C PHE A 54 -7.69 6.96 -2.35
N VAL A 55 -7.75 7.15 -1.04
CA VAL A 55 -8.81 6.56 -0.19
C VAL A 55 -10.19 7.04 -0.63
N PHE A 56 -10.29 8.32 -1.00
CA PHE A 56 -11.54 8.95 -1.44
C PHE A 56 -11.67 9.04 -2.96
N SER A 57 -10.84 8.32 -3.72
CA SER A 57 -10.91 8.31 -5.19
C SER A 57 -12.31 7.88 -5.65
N GLY A 58 -12.88 8.65 -6.61
CA GLY A 58 -14.27 8.46 -7.05
C GLY A 58 -15.32 9.34 -6.34
N ASN A 59 -14.96 10.01 -5.24
CA ASN A 59 -15.80 11.01 -4.59
C ASN A 59 -15.44 12.42 -5.10
N PRO A 60 -16.39 13.28 -5.49
CA PRO A 60 -16.11 14.66 -5.92
C PRO A 60 -15.39 15.50 -4.84
N ALA A 61 -15.53 15.14 -3.56
CA ALA A 61 -14.85 15.78 -2.43
C ALA A 61 -13.42 15.25 -2.18
N ALA A 62 -12.92 14.30 -2.95
CA ALA A 62 -11.61 13.66 -2.73
C ALA A 62 -10.45 14.67 -2.63
N VAL A 63 -10.46 15.71 -3.48
CA VAL A 63 -9.46 16.78 -3.46
C VAL A 63 -9.51 17.60 -2.16
N VAL A 64 -10.72 17.91 -1.67
CA VAL A 64 -10.91 18.66 -0.42
C VAL A 64 -10.37 17.84 0.77
N PHE A 65 -10.73 16.57 0.86
CA PHE A 65 -10.22 15.69 1.92
C PHE A 65 -8.69 15.53 1.84
N ALA A 66 -8.13 15.43 0.65
CA ALA A 66 -6.68 15.35 0.44
C ALA A 66 -5.96 16.59 0.97
N ILE A 67 -6.45 17.79 0.65
CA ILE A 67 -5.86 19.05 1.10
C ILE A 67 -5.98 19.19 2.60
N LEU A 68 -7.17 19.00 3.18
CA LEU A 68 -7.41 19.13 4.62
C LEU A 68 -6.56 18.16 5.43
N PHE A 69 -6.60 16.88 5.07
CA PHE A 69 -5.81 15.88 5.78
C PHE A 69 -4.31 16.09 5.59
N GLY A 70 -3.87 16.40 4.37
CA GLY A 70 -2.47 16.68 4.09
C GLY A 70 -1.94 17.84 4.95
N LEU A 71 -2.68 18.94 5.07
CA LEU A 71 -2.33 20.07 5.94
C LEU A 71 -2.27 19.66 7.42
N ILE A 72 -3.28 18.95 7.92
CA ILE A 72 -3.31 18.47 9.31
C ILE A 72 -2.12 17.54 9.59
N TRP A 73 -1.87 16.59 8.69
CA TRP A 73 -0.75 15.65 8.81
C TRP A 73 0.60 16.36 8.77
N GLY A 74 0.81 17.25 7.79
CA GLY A 74 2.04 18.04 7.68
C GLY A 74 2.27 18.92 8.92
N LEU A 75 1.23 19.55 9.47
CA LEU A 75 1.33 20.33 10.71
C LEU A 75 1.65 19.44 11.93
N ALA A 76 1.09 18.24 12.00
CA ALA A 76 1.39 17.29 13.06
C ALA A 76 2.88 16.90 13.05
N ILE A 77 3.41 16.53 11.88
CA ILE A 77 4.83 16.20 11.69
C ILE A 77 5.72 17.42 11.99
N PHE A 78 5.36 18.61 11.46
CA PHE A 78 6.07 19.86 11.76
C PHE A 78 6.20 20.11 13.24
N ASN A 79 5.10 20.03 13.99
CA ASN A 79 5.10 20.30 15.42
C ASN A 79 5.91 19.26 16.20
N MET A 80 5.80 18.00 15.82
CA MET A 80 6.57 16.91 16.41
C MET A 80 8.08 17.11 16.18
N ASP A 81 8.50 17.36 14.94
CA ASP A 81 9.90 17.58 14.60
C ASP A 81 10.48 18.78 15.31
N ARG A 82 9.75 19.89 15.30
CA ARG A 82 10.13 21.11 16.00
C ARG A 82 10.33 20.87 17.50
N TYR A 83 9.38 20.20 18.14
CA TYR A 83 9.45 19.88 19.58
C TYR A 83 10.67 19.00 19.89
N ILE A 84 10.89 17.93 19.13
CA ILE A 84 11.96 16.98 19.40
C ILE A 84 13.33 17.62 19.19
N VAL A 85 13.52 18.36 18.08
CA VAL A 85 14.80 19.06 17.82
C VAL A 85 15.08 20.13 18.84
N ALA A 86 14.07 20.86 19.31
CA ALA A 86 14.20 21.82 20.41
C ALA A 86 14.57 21.15 21.74
N SER A 87 14.10 19.92 21.99
CA SER A 87 14.37 19.16 23.22
C SER A 87 15.77 18.57 23.31
N ILE A 88 16.49 18.41 22.18
CA ILE A 88 17.88 17.90 22.17
C ILE A 88 18.81 18.98 22.72
N LYS A 89 19.27 18.79 23.95
CA LYS A 89 20.23 19.68 24.63
C LYS A 89 21.67 19.21 24.38
N LYS A 90 22.53 20.14 24.03
CA LYS A 90 23.99 19.92 23.84
C LYS A 90 24.74 19.88 25.20
N THR A 91 24.21 19.10 26.16
CA THR A 91 24.77 18.92 27.51
C THR A 91 25.22 17.48 27.71
N GLY A 92 26.44 17.28 28.21
CA GLY A 92 26.95 15.93 28.49
C GLY A 92 27.80 15.29 27.40
N SER A 93 28.08 13.98 27.59
CA SER A 93 28.86 13.19 26.64
C SER A 93 28.08 12.93 25.34
N THR A 94 28.79 12.67 24.24
CA THR A 94 28.21 12.32 22.93
C THR A 94 27.24 11.14 23.02
N ASN A 95 27.56 10.14 23.85
CA ASN A 95 26.70 8.97 24.05
C ASN A 95 25.35 9.34 24.66
N HIS A 96 25.32 10.30 25.60
CA HIS A 96 24.07 10.78 26.18
C HIS A 96 23.19 11.51 25.16
N GLN A 97 23.80 12.32 24.30
CA GLN A 97 23.08 13.02 23.20
C GLN A 97 22.50 12.03 22.19
N ILE A 98 23.25 10.98 21.81
CA ILE A 98 22.75 9.90 20.93
C ILE A 98 21.58 9.17 21.58
N MET A 99 21.67 8.86 22.88
CA MET A 99 20.60 8.17 23.61
C MET A 99 19.30 9.03 23.68
N GLN A 100 19.43 10.35 23.84
CA GLN A 100 18.29 11.27 23.76
C GLN A 100 17.69 11.34 22.34
N ALA A 101 18.50 11.20 21.30
CA ALA A 101 18.06 11.23 19.91
C ALA A 101 17.47 9.89 19.40
N MET A 102 17.79 8.76 20.05
CA MET A 102 17.39 7.41 19.60
C MET A 102 15.87 7.24 19.37
N PRO A 103 14.98 7.63 20.32
CA PRO A 103 13.53 7.51 20.08
C PRO A 103 13.08 8.28 18.84
N ARG A 104 13.72 9.43 18.59
CA ARG A 104 13.41 10.25 17.42
C ARG A 104 13.87 9.57 16.12
N ILE A 105 15.06 9.00 16.09
CA ILE A 105 15.58 8.30 14.91
C ILE A 105 14.65 7.12 14.55
N LEU A 106 14.21 6.36 15.55
CA LEU A 106 13.25 5.26 15.34
C LEU A 106 11.91 5.77 14.75
N LEU A 107 11.37 6.86 15.31
CA LEU A 107 10.16 7.48 14.78
C LEU A 107 10.37 8.01 13.35
N ALA A 108 11.50 8.64 13.06
CA ALA A 108 11.84 9.14 11.73
C ALA A 108 11.91 8.03 10.69
N ILE A 109 12.49 6.88 11.03
CA ILE A 109 12.50 5.70 10.15
C ILE A 109 11.07 5.23 9.87
N MET A 110 10.24 5.08 10.89
CA MET A 110 8.84 4.65 10.71
C MET A 110 8.05 5.64 9.85
N ILE A 111 8.18 6.93 10.13
CA ILE A 111 7.49 8.00 9.40
C ILE A 111 8.00 8.06 7.95
N GLY A 112 9.31 7.97 7.74
CA GLY A 112 9.92 7.94 6.42
C GLY A 112 9.38 6.81 5.53
N ILE A 113 9.21 5.61 6.08
CA ILE A 113 8.57 4.47 5.39
C ILE A 113 7.11 4.77 5.05
N ILE A 114 6.35 5.37 5.98
CA ILE A 114 4.93 5.70 5.75
C ILE A 114 4.79 6.77 4.67
N ILE A 115 5.64 7.79 4.70
CA ILE A 115 5.62 8.91 3.75
C ILE A 115 6.10 8.48 2.36
N SER A 116 7.09 7.57 2.27
CA SER A 116 7.62 7.12 0.97
C SER A 116 6.58 6.38 0.12
N ARG A 117 5.72 5.56 0.75
CA ARG A 117 4.78 4.67 0.04
C ARG A 117 3.84 5.38 -0.94
N PRO A 118 3.08 6.43 -0.56
CA PRO A 118 2.23 7.14 -1.51
C PRO A 118 3.02 7.79 -2.65
N LEU A 119 4.23 8.25 -2.37
CA LEU A 119 5.10 8.88 -3.39
C LEU A 119 5.70 7.85 -4.34
N GLU A 120 6.13 6.70 -3.85
CA GLU A 120 6.55 5.55 -4.67
C GLU A 120 5.43 5.12 -5.62
N LEU A 121 4.20 4.97 -5.12
CA LEU A 121 3.03 4.64 -5.93
C LEU A 121 2.75 5.68 -7.02
N LYS A 122 3.10 6.95 -6.78
CA LYS A 122 2.97 8.02 -7.78
C LYS A 122 4.10 7.99 -8.80
N ILE A 123 5.34 7.78 -8.36
CA ILE A 123 6.51 7.72 -9.23
C ILE A 123 6.40 6.54 -10.19
N PHE A 124 6.00 5.36 -9.70
CA PHE A 124 5.86 4.13 -10.49
C PHE A 124 4.43 3.90 -11.01
N ASP A 125 3.57 4.94 -11.09
CA ASP A 125 2.17 4.79 -11.48
C ASP A 125 1.99 4.08 -12.83
N LYS A 126 2.85 4.36 -13.81
CA LYS A 126 2.79 3.77 -15.15
C LYS A 126 3.10 2.26 -15.11
N GLU A 127 4.16 1.89 -14.44
CA GLU A 127 4.61 0.50 -14.27
C GLU A 127 3.61 -0.32 -13.46
N ILE A 128 3.08 0.29 -12.39
CA ILE A 128 2.04 -0.31 -11.55
C ILE A 128 0.79 -0.61 -12.37
N ARG A 129 0.30 0.34 -13.19
CA ARG A 129 -0.85 0.12 -14.07
C ARG A 129 -0.62 -1.02 -15.04
N GLN A 130 0.55 -1.07 -15.66
CA GLN A 130 0.91 -2.15 -16.57
C GLN A 130 0.95 -3.50 -15.86
N LYS A 131 1.52 -3.56 -14.66
CA LYS A 131 1.55 -4.79 -13.84
C LYS A 131 0.15 -5.23 -13.42
N LEU A 132 -0.72 -4.29 -13.04
CA LEU A 132 -2.13 -4.56 -12.72
C LEU A 132 -2.89 -5.15 -13.91
N LYS A 133 -2.75 -4.55 -15.12
CA LYS A 133 -3.37 -5.10 -16.33
C LYS A 133 -2.94 -6.55 -16.58
N THR A 134 -1.64 -6.81 -16.48
CA THR A 134 -1.10 -8.17 -16.64
C THR A 134 -1.63 -9.12 -15.55
N SER A 135 -1.72 -8.65 -14.31
CA SER A 135 -2.26 -9.44 -13.20
C SER A 135 -3.74 -9.78 -13.40
N TYR A 136 -4.56 -8.82 -13.82
CA TYR A 136 -5.98 -9.03 -14.12
C TYR A 136 -6.18 -10.02 -15.28
N LEU A 137 -5.38 -9.90 -16.35
CA LEU A 137 -5.42 -10.85 -17.47
C LEU A 137 -5.02 -12.27 -17.03
N ASN A 138 -3.97 -12.40 -16.26
CA ASN A 138 -3.51 -13.71 -15.76
C ASN A 138 -4.55 -14.32 -14.79
N GLY A 139 -5.15 -13.51 -13.93
CA GLY A 139 -6.23 -13.93 -13.05
C GLY A 139 -7.45 -14.44 -13.83
N GLN A 140 -7.84 -13.74 -14.92
CA GLN A 140 -8.91 -14.19 -15.79
C GLN A 140 -8.56 -15.47 -16.53
N ARG A 141 -7.35 -15.58 -17.10
CA ARG A 141 -6.89 -16.81 -17.76
C ARG A 141 -6.93 -17.99 -16.80
N SER A 142 -6.38 -17.83 -15.60
CA SER A 142 -6.42 -18.88 -14.56
C SER A 142 -7.85 -19.29 -14.19
N LYS A 143 -8.78 -18.33 -14.11
CA LYS A 143 -10.21 -18.61 -13.86
C LYS A 143 -10.83 -19.40 -15.03
N ILE A 144 -10.57 -18.98 -16.26
CA ILE A 144 -11.05 -19.68 -17.47
C ILE A 144 -10.48 -21.11 -17.54
N ASP A 145 -9.18 -21.27 -17.27
CA ASP A 145 -8.54 -22.59 -17.26
C ASP A 145 -9.11 -23.50 -16.17
N THR A 146 -9.39 -22.96 -15.00
CA THR A 146 -10.01 -23.70 -13.91
C THR A 146 -11.44 -24.14 -14.27
N LEU A 147 -12.23 -23.25 -14.89
CA LEU A 147 -13.56 -23.56 -15.37
C LEU A 147 -13.52 -24.62 -16.49
N ASN A 148 -12.59 -24.52 -17.44
CA ASN A 148 -12.40 -25.50 -18.50
C ASN A 148 -12.02 -26.88 -17.92
N LYS A 149 -11.09 -26.94 -16.95
CA LYS A 149 -10.72 -28.21 -16.29
C LYS A 149 -11.91 -28.82 -15.55
N ALA A 150 -12.66 -28.01 -14.81
CA ALA A 150 -13.87 -28.47 -14.12
C ALA A 150 -14.91 -28.98 -15.10
N PHE A 151 -15.14 -28.28 -16.21
CA PHE A 151 -16.04 -28.68 -17.28
C PHE A 151 -15.61 -30.02 -17.91
N ASN A 152 -14.34 -30.12 -18.30
CA ASN A 152 -13.81 -31.35 -18.92
C ASN A 152 -13.90 -32.55 -17.98
N ASN A 153 -13.70 -32.36 -16.69
CA ASN A 153 -13.86 -33.46 -15.73
C ASN A 153 -15.34 -33.85 -15.55
N LYS A 154 -16.23 -32.87 -15.43
CA LYS A 154 -17.66 -33.09 -15.22
C LYS A 154 -18.37 -33.75 -16.41
N TYR A 155 -17.99 -33.35 -17.63
CA TYR A 155 -18.60 -33.77 -18.87
C TYR A 155 -17.67 -34.66 -19.70
N SER A 156 -16.78 -35.40 -19.04
CA SER A 156 -15.76 -36.23 -19.72
C SER A 156 -16.36 -37.30 -20.64
N LEU A 157 -17.51 -37.90 -20.26
CA LEU A 157 -18.18 -38.90 -21.05
C LEU A 157 -18.80 -38.31 -22.35
N GLU A 158 -19.45 -37.16 -22.25
CA GLU A 158 -20.02 -36.45 -23.40
C GLU A 158 -18.92 -35.99 -24.35
N LEU A 159 -17.81 -35.47 -23.82
CA LEU A 159 -16.65 -35.06 -24.64
C LEU A 159 -15.96 -36.24 -25.30
N ALA A 160 -15.84 -37.38 -24.61
CA ALA A 160 -15.32 -38.64 -25.21
C ALA A 160 -16.21 -39.12 -26.35
N LYS A 161 -17.53 -39.12 -26.13
CA LYS A 161 -18.51 -39.50 -27.17
C LYS A 161 -18.47 -38.58 -28.38
N TYR A 162 -18.35 -37.28 -28.17
CA TYR A 162 -18.18 -36.29 -29.24
C TYR A 162 -16.91 -36.57 -30.06
N SER A 163 -15.78 -36.84 -29.38
CA SER A 163 -14.52 -37.21 -30.03
C SER A 163 -14.65 -38.49 -30.87
N GLU A 164 -15.26 -39.53 -30.30
CA GLU A 164 -15.52 -40.81 -30.98
C GLU A 164 -16.33 -40.61 -32.27
N LEU A 165 -17.45 -39.87 -32.22
CA LEU A 165 -18.30 -39.58 -33.38
C LEU A 165 -17.56 -38.74 -34.42
N ARG A 166 -16.69 -37.82 -34.01
CA ARG A 166 -15.86 -37.04 -34.92
C ARG A 166 -14.85 -37.91 -35.66
N ASP A 167 -14.17 -38.79 -34.93
CA ASP A 167 -13.20 -39.73 -35.51
C ASP A 167 -13.88 -40.73 -36.45
N GLU A 168 -15.09 -41.24 -36.08
CA GLU A 168 -15.90 -42.08 -36.95
C GLU A 168 -16.30 -41.35 -38.24
N LYS A 169 -16.76 -40.08 -38.13
CA LYS A 169 -17.09 -39.24 -39.29
C LYS A 169 -15.89 -39.10 -40.22
N ASP A 170 -14.72 -38.73 -39.70
CA ASP A 170 -13.52 -38.51 -40.52
C ASP A 170 -13.01 -39.80 -41.17
N SER A 171 -13.16 -40.96 -40.51
CA SER A 171 -12.86 -42.28 -41.04
C SER A 171 -13.83 -42.66 -42.16
N LEU A 172 -15.15 -42.49 -41.94
CA LEU A 172 -16.19 -42.77 -42.96
C LEU A 172 -16.02 -41.89 -44.19
N GLU A 173 -15.69 -40.62 -44.06
CA GLU A 173 -15.44 -39.73 -45.20
C GLU A 173 -14.25 -40.22 -46.06
N LYS A 174 -13.16 -40.66 -45.45
CA LYS A 174 -12.03 -41.26 -46.13
C LYS A 174 -12.41 -42.58 -46.85
N ASP A 175 -13.14 -43.43 -46.12
CA ASP A 175 -13.58 -44.70 -46.64
C ASP A 175 -14.59 -44.58 -47.80
N ILE A 176 -15.50 -43.62 -47.74
CA ILE A 176 -16.45 -43.33 -48.87
C ILE A 176 -15.66 -42.83 -50.04
N ASN A 177 -14.70 -41.93 -49.88
CA ASN A 177 -13.89 -41.48 -51.03
C ASN A 177 -13.10 -42.59 -51.64
N ARG A 178 -12.52 -43.50 -50.89
CA ARG A 178 -11.82 -44.69 -51.36
C ARG A 178 -12.78 -45.65 -52.07
N SER A 179 -13.95 -45.91 -51.49
CA SER A 179 -14.96 -46.81 -52.08
C SER A 179 -15.53 -46.26 -53.37
N ARG A 180 -15.75 -44.93 -53.45
CA ARG A 180 -16.16 -44.25 -54.69
C ARG A 180 -15.09 -44.34 -55.78
N TYR A 181 -13.82 -44.20 -55.42
CA TYR A 181 -12.71 -44.39 -56.38
C TYR A 181 -12.67 -45.80 -56.94
N ILE A 182 -12.81 -46.81 -56.05
CA ILE A 182 -12.86 -48.21 -56.46
C ILE A 182 -14.12 -48.53 -57.36
N LEU A 183 -15.27 -47.93 -56.99
CA LEU A 183 -16.48 -48.04 -57.82
C LEU A 183 -16.27 -47.44 -59.22
N ASN A 184 -15.65 -46.27 -59.31
CA ASN A 184 -15.35 -45.63 -60.59
C ASN A 184 -14.40 -46.49 -61.43
N GLN A 185 -13.35 -47.07 -60.85
CA GLN A 185 -12.47 -48.03 -61.56
C GLN A 185 -13.21 -49.26 -62.06
N GLU A 186 -14.16 -49.80 -61.27
CA GLU A 186 -15.00 -50.89 -61.70
C GLU A 186 -15.85 -50.51 -62.92
N VAL A 187 -16.51 -49.34 -62.88
CA VAL A 187 -17.38 -48.87 -64.00
C VAL A 187 -16.60 -48.59 -65.27
N PHE A 188 -15.38 -48.04 -65.15
CA PHE A 188 -14.51 -47.75 -66.29
C PHE A 188 -13.74 -48.98 -66.82
N GLY A 189 -13.81 -50.14 -66.14
CA GLY A 189 -13.15 -51.36 -66.52
C GLY A 189 -11.66 -51.43 -66.28
N ASP A 190 -11.17 -50.59 -65.38
CA ASP A 190 -9.76 -50.63 -64.93
C ASP A 190 -9.49 -51.92 -64.14
N LYS A 191 -8.52 -52.72 -64.58
CA LYS A 191 -8.21 -54.01 -63.93
C LYS A 191 -7.27 -53.78 -62.72
N THR A 192 -7.76 -54.00 -61.51
CA THR A 192 -7.00 -53.94 -60.24
C THR A 192 -7.27 -55.19 -59.41
N ASN A 193 -6.60 -55.33 -58.24
CA ASN A 193 -6.90 -56.44 -57.34
C ASN A 193 -8.32 -56.36 -56.72
N GLN A 194 -9.02 -55.21 -56.87
CA GLN A 194 -10.33 -54.94 -56.30
C GLN A 194 -11.44 -54.71 -57.33
N THR A 195 -11.15 -54.89 -58.63
CA THR A 195 -12.08 -54.66 -59.76
C THR A 195 -12.07 -55.83 -60.75
N SER A 196 -13.18 -56.04 -61.44
CA SER A 196 -13.35 -57.12 -62.40
C SER A 196 -12.58 -56.89 -63.70
N GLY A 197 -12.25 -55.64 -64.04
CA GLY A 197 -11.66 -55.28 -65.33
C GLY A 197 -12.63 -55.30 -66.53
N ILE A 198 -13.95 -55.39 -66.25
CA ILE A 198 -15.00 -55.36 -67.23
C ILE A 198 -15.70 -54.02 -67.21
N MET A 199 -15.66 -53.28 -68.31
CA MET A 199 -16.28 -51.96 -68.43
C MET A 199 -17.82 -52.09 -68.39
N GLY A 200 -18.47 -51.24 -67.58
CA GLY A 200 -19.91 -51.13 -67.48
C GLY A 200 -20.46 -51.22 -66.05
N PHE A 201 -21.76 -50.97 -65.91
CA PHE A 201 -22.46 -50.98 -64.65
C PHE A 201 -23.11 -52.35 -64.36
N GLY A 202 -22.25 -53.37 -64.22
CA GLY A 202 -22.65 -54.74 -63.96
C GLY A 202 -22.97 -55.06 -62.50
N THR A 203 -23.14 -56.35 -62.15
CA THR A 203 -23.50 -56.83 -60.82
C THR A 203 -22.49 -56.39 -59.74
N TYR A 204 -21.18 -56.41 -60.02
CA TYR A 204 -20.13 -56.02 -59.13
C TYR A 204 -20.15 -54.49 -58.86
N ALA A 205 -20.39 -53.67 -59.89
CA ALA A 205 -20.55 -52.25 -59.76
C ALA A 205 -21.76 -51.91 -58.88
N LYS A 206 -22.91 -52.56 -59.02
CA LYS A 206 -24.11 -52.41 -58.24
C LYS A 206 -23.87 -52.78 -56.75
N GLN A 207 -23.13 -53.87 -56.48
CA GLN A 207 -22.77 -54.27 -55.13
C GLN A 207 -21.88 -53.22 -54.46
N LYS A 208 -20.86 -52.69 -55.17
CA LYS A 208 -19.98 -51.62 -54.67
C LYS A 208 -20.76 -50.32 -54.39
N GLU A 209 -21.68 -49.95 -55.30
CA GLU A 209 -22.57 -48.84 -55.13
C GLU A 209 -23.43 -48.96 -53.86
N THR A 210 -24.00 -50.16 -53.61
CA THR A 210 -24.77 -50.44 -52.41
C THR A 210 -23.92 -50.23 -51.16
N VAL A 211 -22.67 -50.71 -51.18
CA VAL A 211 -21.73 -50.48 -50.04
C VAL A 211 -21.41 -48.98 -49.85
N VAL A 212 -21.20 -48.21 -50.91
CA VAL A 212 -20.99 -46.76 -50.84
C VAL A 212 -22.24 -46.10 -50.28
N ASN A 213 -23.43 -46.45 -50.75
CA ASN A 213 -24.68 -45.85 -50.23
C ASN A 213 -24.89 -46.13 -48.73
N GLN A 214 -24.67 -47.39 -48.30
CA GLN A 214 -24.73 -47.73 -46.86
C GLN A 214 -23.76 -46.91 -46.00
N LYS A 215 -22.52 -46.68 -46.50
CA LYS A 215 -21.56 -45.81 -45.80
C LYS A 215 -22.01 -44.36 -45.81
N VAL A 216 -22.60 -43.85 -46.86
CA VAL A 216 -23.16 -42.49 -46.95
C VAL A 216 -24.33 -42.33 -46.00
N ASP A 217 -25.23 -43.31 -45.90
CA ASP A 217 -26.34 -43.30 -44.94
C ASP A 217 -25.82 -43.29 -43.48
N ARG A 218 -24.81 -44.14 -43.20
CA ARG A 218 -24.13 -44.12 -41.87
C ARG A 218 -23.48 -42.78 -41.57
N LEU A 219 -22.80 -42.18 -42.55
CA LEU A 219 -22.20 -40.84 -42.39
C LEU A 219 -23.27 -39.77 -42.08
N SER A 220 -24.43 -39.85 -42.74
CA SER A 220 -25.57 -38.97 -42.48
C SER A 220 -26.06 -39.08 -41.01
N GLN A 221 -26.19 -40.32 -40.49
CA GLN A 221 -26.56 -40.56 -39.10
C GLN A 221 -25.51 -40.01 -38.13
N VAL A 222 -24.22 -40.30 -38.36
CA VAL A 222 -23.14 -39.82 -37.52
C VAL A 222 -23.06 -38.27 -37.50
N ARG A 223 -23.30 -37.61 -38.65
CA ARG A 223 -23.37 -36.14 -38.71
C ARG A 223 -24.54 -35.59 -37.91
N ALA A 224 -25.70 -36.23 -37.95
CA ALA A 224 -26.87 -35.84 -37.17
C ALA A 224 -26.63 -36.01 -35.65
N ASP A 225 -25.97 -37.10 -35.26
CA ASP A 225 -25.61 -37.35 -33.85
C ASP A 225 -24.55 -36.37 -33.38
N LEU A 226 -23.58 -36.02 -34.25
CA LEU A 226 -22.57 -35.01 -33.96
C LEU A 226 -23.20 -33.61 -33.73
N ASP A 227 -24.15 -33.20 -34.58
CA ASP A 227 -24.88 -31.92 -34.41
C ASP A 227 -25.67 -31.90 -33.10
N ARG A 228 -26.32 -33.01 -32.74
CA ARG A 228 -27.02 -33.12 -31.44
C ARG A 228 -26.04 -32.97 -30.25
N MET A 229 -24.89 -33.67 -30.34
CA MET A 229 -23.90 -33.64 -29.27
C MET A 229 -23.23 -32.25 -29.17
N ASP A 230 -22.95 -31.59 -30.29
CA ASP A 230 -22.40 -30.24 -30.34
C ASP A 230 -23.34 -29.23 -29.66
N LYS A 231 -24.64 -29.30 -29.98
CA LYS A 231 -25.66 -28.47 -29.32
C LYS A 231 -25.73 -28.75 -27.81
N LEU A 232 -25.65 -30.02 -27.40
CA LEU A 232 -25.64 -30.39 -25.99
C LEU A 232 -24.42 -29.80 -25.27
N ILE A 233 -23.21 -29.96 -25.82
CA ILE A 233 -21.98 -29.43 -25.26
C ILE A 233 -22.03 -27.91 -25.20
N THR A 234 -22.54 -27.22 -26.23
CA THR A 234 -22.69 -25.77 -26.26
C THR A 234 -23.63 -25.30 -25.16
N THR A 235 -24.79 -25.93 -24.98
CA THR A 235 -25.74 -25.63 -23.92
C THR A 235 -25.11 -25.87 -22.51
N ARG A 236 -24.32 -26.95 -22.36
CA ARG A 236 -23.60 -27.21 -21.09
C ARG A 236 -22.57 -26.13 -20.82
N LYS A 237 -21.81 -25.65 -21.80
CA LYS A 237 -20.85 -24.54 -21.69
C LYS A 237 -21.55 -23.23 -21.30
N GLU A 238 -22.74 -22.99 -21.80
CA GLU A 238 -23.55 -21.82 -21.42
C GLU A 238 -24.00 -21.89 -19.96
N ILE A 239 -24.53 -23.05 -19.53
CA ILE A 239 -24.97 -23.29 -18.15
C ILE A 239 -23.80 -23.12 -17.17
N GLU A 240 -22.61 -23.61 -17.51
CA GLU A 240 -21.41 -23.48 -16.68
C GLU A 240 -20.72 -22.10 -16.82
N GLY A 241 -21.28 -21.18 -17.61
CA GLY A 241 -20.76 -19.82 -17.79
C GLY A 241 -19.49 -19.69 -18.62
N LEU A 242 -19.04 -20.74 -19.31
CA LEU A 242 -17.82 -20.73 -20.11
C LEU A 242 -17.94 -19.83 -21.35
N ASN A 243 -19.12 -19.74 -21.96
CA ASN A 243 -19.35 -18.90 -23.13
C ASN A 243 -19.43 -17.41 -22.82
N SER A 244 -19.75 -17.03 -21.56
CA SER A 244 -19.83 -15.65 -21.09
C SER A 244 -18.49 -15.10 -20.60
N THR A 245 -17.52 -15.96 -20.34
CA THR A 245 -16.22 -15.58 -19.77
C THR A 245 -15.25 -15.21 -20.89
N LYS A 246 -15.27 -13.93 -21.31
CA LYS A 246 -14.33 -13.37 -22.28
C LYS A 246 -13.16 -12.69 -21.57
N LEU A 247 -11.99 -12.67 -22.21
CA LEU A 247 -10.87 -11.86 -21.74
C LEU A 247 -11.23 -10.38 -21.77
N PHE A 248 -10.75 -9.62 -20.78
CA PHE A 248 -10.94 -8.18 -20.75
C PHE A 248 -10.32 -7.52 -21.99
N SER A 249 -11.04 -6.60 -22.58
CA SER A 249 -10.51 -5.72 -23.63
C SER A 249 -9.58 -4.67 -23.04
N GLU A 250 -8.70 -4.08 -23.84
CA GLU A 250 -7.80 -3.00 -23.40
C GLU A 250 -8.53 -1.85 -22.68
N PRO A 251 -9.66 -1.32 -23.17
CA PRO A 251 -10.39 -0.27 -22.44
C PRO A 251 -10.92 -0.71 -21.07
N GLN A 252 -11.32 -2.00 -20.94
CA GLN A 252 -11.77 -2.54 -19.65
C GLN A 252 -10.60 -2.68 -18.66
N LEU A 253 -9.43 -3.13 -19.16
CA LEU A 253 -8.20 -3.19 -18.34
C LEU A 253 -7.73 -1.80 -17.90
N ASP A 254 -7.85 -0.81 -18.79
CA ASP A 254 -7.53 0.59 -18.43
C ASP A 254 -8.47 1.09 -17.32
N SER A 255 -9.77 0.85 -17.47
CA SER A 255 -10.76 1.22 -16.45
C SER A 255 -10.46 0.55 -15.12
N LEU A 256 -10.23 -0.78 -15.10
CA LEU A 256 -9.92 -1.53 -13.88
C LEU A 256 -8.62 -1.04 -13.23
N SER A 257 -7.57 -0.78 -14.00
CA SER A 257 -6.30 -0.28 -13.49
C SER A 257 -6.41 1.14 -12.92
N ASN A 258 -7.30 1.97 -13.46
CA ASN A 258 -7.55 3.33 -12.98
C ASN A 258 -8.31 3.34 -11.64
N VAL A 259 -9.25 2.42 -11.46
CA VAL A 259 -10.08 2.30 -10.24
C VAL A 259 -9.37 1.46 -9.15
N ALA A 260 -8.24 0.82 -9.46
CA ALA A 260 -7.48 0.02 -8.52
C ALA A 260 -7.17 0.79 -7.23
N GLY A 261 -7.49 0.19 -6.08
CA GLY A 261 -7.30 0.77 -4.75
C GLY A 261 -5.84 0.84 -4.31
N PHE A 262 -5.60 1.45 -3.14
CA PHE A 262 -4.26 1.54 -2.55
C PHE A 262 -3.60 0.18 -2.33
N ALA A 263 -4.37 -0.81 -1.84
CA ALA A 263 -3.86 -2.15 -1.57
C ALA A 263 -3.38 -2.87 -2.85
N ASP A 264 -4.19 -2.82 -3.92
CA ASP A 264 -3.84 -3.45 -5.19
C ASP A 264 -2.60 -2.81 -5.81
N ARG A 265 -2.51 -1.48 -5.75
CA ARG A 265 -1.34 -0.73 -6.24
C ARG A 265 -0.08 -1.03 -5.42
N ASN A 266 -0.21 -1.11 -4.09
CA ASN A 266 0.91 -1.45 -3.21
C ASN A 266 1.39 -2.89 -3.44
N TYR A 267 0.46 -3.83 -3.67
CA TYR A 267 0.80 -5.19 -4.06
C TYR A 267 1.52 -5.22 -5.42
N ALA A 268 0.99 -4.51 -6.41
CA ALA A 268 1.59 -4.41 -7.73
C ALA A 268 2.99 -3.79 -7.69
N LEU A 269 3.21 -2.73 -6.86
CA LEU A 269 4.52 -2.14 -6.62
C LEU A 269 5.52 -3.18 -6.08
N GLY A 270 5.12 -3.98 -5.09
CA GLY A 270 5.94 -5.07 -4.57
C GLY A 270 6.28 -6.12 -5.62
N GLN A 271 5.33 -6.41 -6.52
CA GLN A 271 5.52 -7.36 -7.62
C GLN A 271 6.39 -6.82 -8.78
N LEU A 272 6.62 -5.51 -8.86
CA LEU A 272 7.56 -4.95 -9.85
C LEU A 272 9.01 -5.41 -9.60
N SER A 273 9.36 -5.71 -8.35
CA SER A 273 10.68 -6.20 -7.96
C SER A 273 10.93 -7.67 -8.30
N PHE A 274 9.98 -8.33 -9.01
CA PHE A 274 10.12 -9.73 -9.41
C PHE A 274 9.88 -9.90 -10.92
N ASN A 275 10.79 -10.63 -11.55
CA ASN A 275 10.67 -11.08 -12.93
C ASN A 275 9.55 -12.13 -13.09
N PRO A 276 9.08 -12.40 -14.31
CA PRO A 276 8.09 -13.45 -14.57
C PRO A 276 8.51 -14.87 -14.17
N ASP A 277 9.82 -15.13 -14.08
CA ASP A 277 10.41 -16.40 -13.63
C ASP A 277 10.50 -16.55 -12.12
N GLY A 278 10.06 -15.52 -11.35
CA GLY A 278 10.13 -15.47 -9.90
C GLY A 278 11.47 -15.00 -9.34
N SER A 279 12.48 -14.73 -10.16
CA SER A 279 13.74 -14.13 -9.75
C SER A 279 13.54 -12.66 -9.37
N ARG A 280 14.42 -12.11 -8.51
CA ARG A 280 14.39 -10.70 -8.17
C ARG A 280 14.94 -9.84 -9.31
N ASP A 281 14.17 -8.86 -9.72
CA ASP A 281 14.66 -7.74 -10.54
C ASP A 281 15.39 -6.75 -9.61
N LEU A 282 16.72 -6.84 -9.62
CA LEU A 282 17.58 -6.05 -8.74
C LEU A 282 17.49 -4.56 -9.04
N ASP A 283 17.37 -4.19 -10.31
CA ASP A 283 17.37 -2.79 -10.74
C ASP A 283 16.10 -2.09 -10.25
N THR A 284 14.93 -2.70 -10.47
CA THR A 284 13.65 -2.16 -9.98
C THR A 284 13.59 -2.19 -8.45
N TYR A 285 14.09 -3.25 -7.80
CA TYR A 285 14.15 -3.33 -6.34
C TYR A 285 15.02 -2.22 -5.74
N LEU A 286 16.20 -1.98 -6.31
CA LEU A 286 17.09 -0.90 -5.86
C LEU A 286 16.47 0.48 -6.09
N ALA A 287 15.80 0.70 -7.23
CA ALA A 287 15.12 1.97 -7.51
C ALA A 287 14.04 2.29 -6.48
N ILE A 288 13.17 1.32 -6.15
CA ILE A 288 12.11 1.48 -5.13
C ILE A 288 12.75 1.70 -3.75
N SER A 289 13.74 0.86 -3.38
CA SER A 289 14.42 0.96 -2.09
C SER A 289 15.18 2.27 -1.92
N PHE A 290 15.77 2.79 -2.99
CA PHE A 290 16.45 4.08 -2.98
C PHE A 290 15.52 5.24 -2.64
N ILE A 291 14.29 5.23 -3.17
CA ILE A 291 13.29 6.25 -2.85
C ILE A 291 12.91 6.17 -1.38
N SER A 292 12.59 4.97 -0.86
CA SER A 292 12.33 4.77 0.57
C SER A 292 13.49 5.26 1.44
N PHE A 293 14.72 4.90 1.08
CA PHE A 293 15.92 5.32 1.80
C PHE A 293 16.11 6.84 1.79
N LEU A 294 15.85 7.49 0.64
CA LEU A 294 15.91 8.94 0.52
C LEU A 294 14.94 9.63 1.49
N PHE A 295 13.70 9.16 1.58
CA PHE A 295 12.72 9.73 2.51
C PHE A 295 13.09 9.48 3.98
N ILE A 296 13.59 8.30 4.32
CA ILE A 296 14.10 8.02 5.67
C ILE A 296 15.25 8.97 6.01
N LEU A 297 16.17 9.18 5.07
CA LEU A 297 17.30 10.11 5.26
C LEU A 297 16.81 11.54 5.45
N LEU A 298 15.85 12.00 4.65
CA LEU A 298 15.25 13.33 4.79
C LEU A 298 14.58 13.51 6.16
N GLU A 299 13.83 12.53 6.65
CA GLU A 299 13.20 12.56 7.97
C GLU A 299 14.20 12.55 9.13
N CYS A 300 15.36 11.93 8.94
CA CYS A 300 16.43 11.94 9.94
C CYS A 300 17.29 13.21 9.91
N LEU A 301 17.27 13.98 8.81
CA LEU A 301 18.13 15.15 8.60
C LEU A 301 18.08 16.19 9.75
N PRO A 302 16.92 16.62 10.27
CA PRO A 302 16.88 17.61 11.34
C PRO A 302 17.65 17.16 12.59
N VAL A 303 17.57 15.88 12.91
CA VAL A 303 18.26 15.29 14.07
C VAL A 303 19.75 15.16 13.79
N PHE A 304 20.14 14.67 12.61
CA PHE A 304 21.55 14.56 12.24
C PHE A 304 22.24 15.91 12.21
N VAL A 305 21.63 16.95 11.61
CA VAL A 305 22.19 18.29 11.60
C VAL A 305 22.36 18.83 13.02
N LYS A 306 21.41 18.60 13.90
CA LYS A 306 21.52 19.00 15.31
C LYS A 306 22.60 18.22 16.04
N LEU A 307 22.73 16.91 15.85
CA LEU A 307 23.74 16.07 16.52
C LEU A 307 25.16 16.38 16.03
N MET A 308 25.34 16.54 14.70
CA MET A 308 26.64 16.81 14.07
C MET A 308 27.14 18.24 14.33
N SER A 309 26.25 19.18 14.63
CA SER A 309 26.67 20.55 14.91
C SER A 309 27.41 20.63 16.24
N ASP A 310 28.50 21.39 16.33
CA ASP A 310 29.24 21.63 17.57
C ASP A 310 28.41 22.47 18.57
N LYS A 311 28.78 22.37 19.86
CA LYS A 311 28.22 23.21 20.91
C LYS A 311 28.65 24.67 20.68
N GLY A 312 27.71 25.51 20.33
CA GLY A 312 27.97 26.91 19.99
C GLY A 312 27.65 27.90 21.08
N PRO A 313 27.95 29.18 20.84
CA PRO A 313 27.65 30.27 21.80
C PRO A 313 26.19 30.35 22.17
N TYR A 314 25.27 30.05 21.26
CA TYR A 314 23.84 29.99 21.52
C TYR A 314 23.49 28.91 22.57
N ASP A 315 24.06 27.68 22.45
CA ASP A 315 23.79 26.59 23.38
C ASP A 315 24.27 26.94 24.80
N ILE A 316 25.41 27.63 24.91
CA ILE A 316 25.94 28.12 26.20
C ILE A 316 25.05 29.23 26.78
N ALA A 317 24.66 30.20 25.96
CA ALA A 317 23.80 31.28 26.38
C ALA A 317 22.42 30.77 26.84
N LEU A 318 21.84 29.77 26.14
CA LEU A 318 20.59 29.17 26.53
C LEU A 318 20.70 28.41 27.87
N GLN A 319 21.80 27.65 28.08
CA GLN A 319 22.07 27.01 29.38
C GLN A 319 22.14 28.01 30.53
N ASN A 320 22.80 29.16 30.32
CA ASN A 320 22.88 30.20 31.34
C ASN A 320 21.50 30.81 31.65
N VAL A 321 20.67 31.05 30.63
CA VAL A 321 19.29 31.54 30.82
C VAL A 321 18.47 30.54 31.61
N GLU A 322 18.56 29.24 31.27
CA GLU A 322 17.87 28.17 32.00
C GLU A 322 18.37 28.07 33.46
N ALA A 323 19.69 28.08 33.68
CA ALA A 323 20.28 28.01 35.02
C ALA A 323 19.84 29.19 35.92
N VAL A 324 19.82 30.41 35.39
CA VAL A 324 19.34 31.60 36.10
C VAL A 324 17.84 31.47 36.41
N SER A 325 17.05 30.96 35.50
CA SER A 325 15.61 30.73 35.68
C SER A 325 15.33 29.69 36.80
N ILE A 326 16.08 28.58 36.78
CA ILE A 326 16.00 27.54 37.83
C ILE A 326 16.38 28.13 39.19
N TYR A 327 17.53 28.83 39.28
CA TYR A 327 17.99 29.46 40.52
C TYR A 327 16.96 30.45 41.08
N LYS A 328 16.36 31.29 40.21
CA LYS A 328 15.30 32.21 40.67
C LYS A 328 14.09 31.43 41.19
N SER A 329 13.66 30.39 40.50
CA SER A 329 12.52 29.57 40.94
C SER A 329 12.76 28.87 42.27
N GLU A 330 14.01 28.38 42.52
CA GLU A 330 14.40 27.82 43.82
C GLU A 330 14.37 28.87 44.92
N LYS A 331 14.93 30.06 44.68
CA LYS A 331 14.91 31.17 45.66
C LYS A 331 13.49 31.68 45.97
N ASP A 332 12.65 31.79 44.93
CA ASP A 332 11.24 32.16 45.13
C ASP A 332 10.47 31.09 45.92
N LYS A 333 10.80 29.82 45.72
CA LYS A 333 10.24 28.69 46.48
C LYS A 333 10.67 28.80 47.98
N ASP A 334 11.97 28.96 48.23
CA ASP A 334 12.51 29.10 49.59
C ASP A 334 11.86 30.29 50.31
N HIS A 335 11.75 31.45 49.64
CA HIS A 335 11.08 32.63 50.19
C HIS A 335 9.61 32.36 50.52
N ARG A 336 8.87 31.67 49.67
CA ARG A 336 7.47 31.29 49.93
C ARG A 336 7.34 30.37 51.14
N PHE A 337 8.25 29.41 51.34
CA PHE A 337 8.26 28.57 52.53
C PHE A 337 8.50 29.38 53.81
N VAL A 338 9.46 30.27 53.83
CA VAL A 338 9.70 31.14 54.97
C VAL A 338 8.47 32.00 55.34
N VAL A 339 7.77 32.52 54.32
CA VAL A 339 6.53 33.31 54.57
C VAL A 339 5.41 32.41 55.08
N ILE A 340 5.25 31.20 54.54
CA ILE A 340 4.22 30.23 55.00
C ILE A 340 4.49 29.80 56.42
N ASP A 341 5.75 29.47 56.76
CA ASP A 341 6.16 29.12 58.16
C ASP A 341 5.92 30.25 59.13
N GLY A 342 6.21 31.51 58.80
CA GLY A 342 5.92 32.68 59.59
C GLY A 342 4.41 32.86 59.81
N ILE A 343 3.57 32.63 58.81
CA ILE A 343 2.12 32.68 58.94
C ILE A 343 1.60 31.57 59.87
N LEU A 344 2.13 30.35 59.73
CA LEU A 344 1.76 29.21 60.57
C LEU A 344 2.17 29.41 62.02
N ASP A 345 3.36 29.90 62.25
CA ASP A 345 3.84 30.23 63.60
C ASP A 345 2.98 31.31 64.31
N THR A 346 2.62 32.36 63.58
CA THR A 346 1.73 33.42 64.09
C THR A 346 0.34 32.81 64.38
N LYS A 347 -0.21 32.01 63.53
CA LYS A 347 -1.51 31.34 63.71
C LYS A 347 -1.49 30.37 64.92
N ASN A 348 -0.43 29.59 65.04
CA ASN A 348 -0.24 28.71 66.20
C ASN A 348 -0.12 29.47 67.56
N LYS A 349 0.57 30.58 67.56
CA LYS A 349 0.65 31.49 68.76
C LYS A 349 -0.72 32.03 69.10
N GLU A 350 -1.51 32.49 68.12
CA GLU A 350 -2.88 32.97 68.37
C GLU A 350 -3.80 31.85 68.91
N ILE A 351 -3.75 30.63 68.31
CA ILE A 351 -4.52 29.51 68.84
C ILE A 351 -4.12 29.13 70.25
N THR A 352 -2.83 29.11 70.55
CA THR A 352 -2.32 28.80 71.85
C THR A 352 -2.75 29.84 72.88
N ASN A 353 -2.72 31.14 72.55
CA ASN A 353 -3.20 32.23 73.43
C ASN A 353 -4.72 32.15 73.65
N LYS A 354 -5.52 31.86 72.60
CA LYS A 354 -6.97 31.64 72.74
C LYS A 354 -7.28 30.47 73.68
N LYS A 355 -6.54 29.36 73.53
CA LYS A 355 -6.69 28.18 74.45
C LYS A 355 -6.36 28.52 75.88
N LYS A 356 -5.26 29.30 76.17
CA LYS A 356 -4.89 29.73 77.48
C LYS A 356 -5.97 30.62 78.10
N ILE A 357 -6.55 31.54 77.34
CA ILE A 357 -7.63 32.42 77.82
C ILE A 357 -8.89 31.61 78.15
N LEU A 358 -9.26 30.66 77.29
CA LEU A 358 -10.41 29.81 77.56
C LEU A 358 -10.20 28.91 78.78
N LEU A 359 -9.01 28.36 78.97
CA LEU A 359 -8.67 27.54 80.14
C LEU A 359 -8.73 28.35 81.42
N LYS A 360 -8.22 29.57 81.38
CA LYS A 360 -8.28 30.47 82.53
C LYS A 360 -9.72 30.83 82.92
N ARG A 361 -10.57 31.16 81.96
CA ARG A 361 -12.00 31.41 82.18
C ARG A 361 -12.74 30.17 82.71
N LYS A 362 -12.33 28.97 82.35
CA LYS A 362 -12.93 27.74 82.85
C LYS A 362 -12.54 27.46 84.28
N ILE A 363 -11.27 27.69 84.65
CA ILE A 363 -10.76 27.59 86.03
C ILE A 363 -11.42 28.65 86.95
N ASP A 364 -11.52 29.92 86.50
CA ASP A 364 -12.19 30.98 87.27
C ASP A 364 -13.66 30.62 87.50
N LYS A 365 -14.38 30.02 86.56
CA LYS A 365 -15.76 29.57 86.68
C LYS A 365 -15.93 28.36 87.63
N ASP A 366 -15.05 27.36 87.54
CA ASP A 366 -15.03 26.20 88.43
C ASP A 366 -14.72 26.62 89.89
N LEU A 367 -13.93 27.71 90.12
CA LEU A 367 -13.68 28.26 91.43
C LEU A 367 -14.84 29.09 92.02
N GLU A 368 -15.67 29.72 91.17
CA GLU A 368 -16.90 30.42 91.56
C GLU A 368 -18.08 29.46 91.90
N GLU A 369 -18.07 28.20 91.38
CA GLU A 369 -19.06 27.19 91.66
C GLU A 369 -18.74 26.39 92.97
N ASP A 370 -17.51 26.50 93.56
CA ASP A 370 -17.10 25.80 94.79
C ASP A 370 -17.14 26.72 96.00
N GLU A 371 -17.53 28.05 95.93
CA GLU A 371 -17.90 28.96 97.04
C GLU A 371 -19.43 29.01 97.25
#